data_f39dbe282d2a321a1a1761573ced5fb0
#
_entry.id   f39dbe282d2a321a1a1761573ced5fb0
#
_cell.length_a   1.000
_cell.length_b   1.000
_cell.length_c   1.000
_cell.angle_alpha   90.00
_cell.angle_beta   90.00
_cell.angle_gamma   90.00
#
_symmetry.space_group_name_H-M   'P 1'
#
loop_
_entity.id
_entity.type
_entity.pdbx_description
1 polymer ?
#
loop_
_entity_poly.entity_id
_entity_poly.type
_entity_poly.pdbx_seq_one_letter_code
_entity_poly.pdbx_strand_id
1 'polypeptide(L)'
;MKTFTRTLKTAMPAMLLFASLSGVTTMSYADSTNPNAPVSMTDKWDKTFAESQKVDHHKVSFQNRYGITLVGDLYLPKDRGDRKLAAIAVSGPFGAVKEQSSGLYAQTLAEQGFITLAFDPSYTGESGGYPRNVASPDINTEDFSAAVDFLGLQKEVDRNRIGLLGICGWGGMALNDAAMDTRVKAVATSVMYDMSRAMGHGVGDGKDRYSTADRRAVLQYLNEQRWKDAESGTFAHGAHDINVDRNGKVSAGQRILPETLPADPHPVLKEFFDYYRMPRGFHARSVNSKGAWTATMPLSFMNMPLLSYASEITIPTLIVTGEKAHSRYFAEDAYKAVGSKDKELVIVPGANHVDLYDNVAGKIPFAKFEQFFKANLK
;
A
#
# COMPACT_ATOMS: atom_id res chain seq x y z
N MET A 1 7.42 70.32 57.94
CA MET A 1 7.85 68.92 58.05
C MET A 1 6.87 68.18 58.89
N LYS A 2 5.97 67.41 58.27
CA LYS A 2 5.19 66.28 58.86
C LYS A 2 4.51 65.61 57.66
N THR A 3 4.96 64.44 57.31
CA THR A 3 4.48 63.53 56.31
C THR A 3 3.16 62.90 56.71
N PHE A 4 2.14 63.03 55.89
CA PHE A 4 0.87 62.32 56.04
C PHE A 4 0.75 61.25 54.99
N THR A 5 0.85 60.01 55.38
CA THR A 5 0.57 58.86 54.56
C THR A 5 -0.94 58.59 54.55
N ARG A 6 -1.55 58.66 53.40
CA ARG A 6 -2.98 58.33 53.20
C ARG A 6 -3.12 57.01 52.50
N THR A 7 -3.57 56.01 53.23
CA THR A 7 -3.93 54.69 52.71
C THR A 7 -5.27 54.77 51.96
N LEU A 8 -5.24 54.56 50.64
CA LEU A 8 -6.47 54.34 49.85
C LEU A 8 -6.80 52.82 49.85
N LYS A 9 -7.95 52.47 50.40
CA LYS A 9 -8.58 51.18 50.20
C LYS A 9 -9.40 51.25 48.89
N THR A 10 -8.95 50.57 47.86
CA THR A 10 -9.74 50.37 46.65
C THR A 10 -10.43 49.03 46.73
N ALA A 11 -11.76 49.03 46.75
CA ALA A 11 -12.61 47.85 46.62
C ALA A 11 -12.59 47.43 45.13
N MET A 12 -12.21 46.18 44.84
CA MET A 12 -12.36 45.56 43.51
C MET A 12 -13.81 45.06 43.37
N PRO A 13 -14.47 45.30 42.24
CA PRO A 13 -15.71 44.63 41.91
C PRO A 13 -15.40 43.19 41.42
N ALA A 14 -16.14 42.23 41.97
CA ALA A 14 -16.11 40.83 41.54
C ALA A 14 -16.64 40.73 40.11
N MET A 15 -15.74 40.47 39.16
CA MET A 15 -16.08 40.16 37.79
C MET A 15 -16.42 38.67 37.70
N LEU A 16 -17.70 38.35 37.54
CA LEU A 16 -18.18 37.01 37.25
C LEU A 16 -17.68 36.64 35.84
N LEU A 17 -16.65 35.81 35.77
CA LEU A 17 -16.26 35.11 34.53
C LEU A 17 -17.28 34.04 34.24
N PHE A 18 -18.14 34.26 33.26
CA PHE A 18 -18.84 33.20 32.58
C PHE A 18 -17.82 32.41 31.76
N ALA A 19 -17.35 31.29 32.28
CA ALA A 19 -16.63 30.29 31.51
C ALA A 19 -17.65 29.60 30.62
N SER A 20 -17.73 29.98 29.36
CA SER A 20 -18.37 29.18 28.34
C SER A 20 -17.50 27.92 28.16
N LEU A 21 -17.92 26.79 28.72
CA LEU A 21 -17.39 25.47 28.34
C LEU A 21 -17.80 25.21 26.87
N SER A 22 -17.01 25.67 25.95
CA SER A 22 -16.95 25.05 24.63
C SER A 22 -16.34 23.66 24.87
N GLY A 23 -17.20 22.65 24.90
CA GLY A 23 -16.77 21.25 24.94
C GLY A 23 -16.00 20.93 23.69
N VAL A 24 -14.67 21.08 23.74
CA VAL A 24 -13.79 20.42 22.78
C VAL A 24 -13.86 18.94 23.16
N THR A 25 -14.68 18.20 22.43
CA THR A 25 -14.64 16.74 22.45
C THR A 25 -13.25 16.33 21.95
N THR A 26 -12.32 16.12 22.85
CA THR A 26 -11.05 15.47 22.52
C THR A 26 -11.40 14.05 22.09
N MET A 27 -11.15 13.72 20.84
CA MET A 27 -11.16 12.34 20.39
C MET A 27 -10.20 11.54 21.28
N SER A 28 -10.76 10.71 22.15
CA SER A 28 -10.00 9.76 22.95
C SER A 28 -9.58 8.62 22.02
N TYR A 29 -8.38 8.73 21.46
CA TYR A 29 -7.76 7.58 20.80
C TYR A 29 -7.49 6.52 21.87
N ALA A 30 -8.02 5.32 21.65
CA ALA A 30 -7.81 4.20 22.56
C ALA A 30 -6.31 3.98 22.80
N ASP A 31 -6.00 3.77 24.04
CA ASP A 31 -4.70 3.67 24.67
C ASP A 31 -3.88 2.51 24.10
N SER A 32 -3.17 2.73 22.99
CA SER A 32 -1.99 1.93 22.66
C SER A 32 -0.78 2.75 23.08
N THR A 33 0.02 2.23 23.97
CA THR A 33 1.22 2.87 24.50
C THR A 33 2.22 3.31 23.42
N ASN A 34 2.10 2.75 22.19
CA ASN A 34 2.80 3.20 21.00
C ASN A 34 2.03 2.79 19.73
N PRO A 35 1.23 3.70 19.11
CA PRO A 35 0.46 3.39 17.90
C PRO A 35 1.34 3.05 16.68
N ASN A 36 2.61 3.40 16.71
CA ASN A 36 3.55 3.15 15.62
C ASN A 36 4.34 1.84 15.78
N ALA A 37 4.19 1.13 16.91
CA ALA A 37 4.83 -0.16 17.12
C ALA A 37 4.19 -1.26 16.24
N PRO A 38 4.91 -2.35 15.94
CA PRO A 38 4.34 -3.53 15.30
C PRO A 38 3.14 -4.05 16.09
N VAL A 39 2.08 -4.48 15.39
CA VAL A 39 0.85 -4.99 16.03
C VAL A 39 1.10 -6.35 16.68
N SER A 40 1.73 -7.25 15.94
CA SER A 40 2.16 -8.56 16.40
C SER A 40 3.16 -9.11 15.39
N MET A 41 4.10 -9.90 15.87
CA MET A 41 5.05 -10.58 15.00
C MET A 41 4.99 -12.08 15.31
N THR A 42 5.01 -12.91 14.26
CA THR A 42 5.08 -14.37 14.42
C THR A 42 6.26 -14.93 13.67
N ASP A 43 7.00 -15.84 14.30
CA ASP A 43 8.12 -16.58 13.67
C ASP A 43 7.64 -17.83 12.92
N LYS A 44 6.34 -18.18 13.02
CA LYS A 44 5.78 -19.31 12.30
C LYS A 44 5.70 -19.01 10.81
N TRP A 45 6.01 -20.04 10.00
CA TRP A 45 5.76 -19.99 8.57
C TRP A 45 4.25 -20.09 8.31
N ASP A 46 3.59 -18.94 8.21
CA ASP A 46 2.16 -18.83 7.96
C ASP A 46 1.84 -18.27 6.55
N LYS A 47 2.80 -18.45 5.64
CA LYS A 47 2.70 -17.93 4.26
C LYS A 47 1.84 -18.82 3.38
N THR A 48 1.25 -18.24 2.34
CA THR A 48 0.39 -18.95 1.38
C THR A 48 1.18 -19.74 0.33
N PHE A 49 2.50 -19.81 0.47
CA PHE A 49 3.42 -20.54 -0.40
C PHE A 49 4.42 -21.36 0.44
N ALA A 50 5.02 -22.38 -0.19
CA ALA A 50 5.96 -23.25 0.50
C ALA A 50 7.29 -22.55 0.78
N GLU A 51 7.91 -22.89 1.90
CA GLU A 51 9.24 -22.42 2.26
C GLU A 51 10.30 -23.01 1.33
N SER A 52 11.20 -22.15 0.82
CA SER A 52 12.30 -22.59 -0.03
C SER A 52 13.50 -23.06 0.79
N GLN A 53 14.10 -24.18 0.37
CA GLN A 53 15.33 -24.69 0.96
C GLN A 53 16.60 -23.96 0.44
N LYS A 54 16.44 -23.07 -0.57
CA LYS A 54 17.57 -22.37 -1.22
C LYS A 54 17.87 -21.01 -0.59
N VAL A 55 16.97 -20.51 0.27
CA VAL A 55 17.09 -19.19 0.89
C VAL A 55 17.05 -19.25 2.41
N ASP A 56 17.75 -18.33 3.06
CA ASP A 56 17.54 -18.02 4.47
C ASP A 56 16.44 -16.98 4.58
N HIS A 57 15.56 -17.14 5.56
CA HIS A 57 14.45 -16.22 5.82
C HIS A 57 14.58 -15.63 7.21
N HIS A 58 14.42 -14.32 7.34
CA HIS A 58 14.42 -13.60 8.60
C HIS A 58 13.27 -12.61 8.66
N LYS A 59 12.50 -12.64 9.74
CA LYS A 59 11.56 -11.57 10.03
C LYS A 59 12.32 -10.36 10.56
N VAL A 60 12.03 -9.20 10.00
CA VAL A 60 12.73 -7.96 10.31
C VAL A 60 11.77 -6.82 10.58
N SER A 61 12.23 -5.78 11.25
CA SER A 61 11.49 -4.54 11.43
C SER A 61 12.40 -3.33 11.18
N PHE A 62 11.81 -2.26 10.64
CA PHE A 62 12.48 -1.01 10.34
C PHE A 62 11.48 0.14 10.40
N GLN A 63 11.93 1.37 10.43
CA GLN A 63 11.04 2.53 10.55
C GLN A 63 11.07 3.36 9.27
N ASN A 64 9.89 3.89 8.89
CA ASN A 64 9.81 4.95 7.90
C ASN A 64 10.07 6.33 8.55
N ARG A 65 10.21 7.39 7.75
CA ARG A 65 10.48 8.76 8.25
C ARG A 65 9.36 9.35 9.12
N TYR A 66 8.17 8.73 9.12
CA TYR A 66 7.05 9.10 10.00
C TYR A 66 7.09 8.38 11.36
N GLY A 67 8.14 7.57 11.60
CA GLY A 67 8.31 6.81 12.83
C GLY A 67 7.40 5.58 12.94
N ILE A 68 6.74 5.19 11.84
CA ILE A 68 5.94 3.97 11.81
C ILE A 68 6.87 2.78 11.62
N THR A 69 6.76 1.77 12.48
CA THR A 69 7.56 0.55 12.37
C THR A 69 6.91 -0.39 11.35
N LEU A 70 7.66 -0.67 10.29
CA LEU A 70 7.29 -1.65 9.28
C LEU A 70 7.84 -3.02 9.64
N VAL A 71 7.11 -4.07 9.28
CA VAL A 71 7.54 -5.46 9.44
C VAL A 71 7.70 -6.09 8.07
N GLY A 72 8.84 -6.75 7.88
CA GLY A 72 9.19 -7.40 6.62
C GLY A 72 9.74 -8.81 6.81
N ASP A 73 9.78 -9.53 5.71
CA ASP A 73 10.44 -10.80 5.54
C ASP A 73 11.65 -10.60 4.61
N LEU A 74 12.86 -10.75 5.16
CA LEU A 74 14.12 -10.66 4.43
C LEU A 74 14.52 -12.06 3.97
N TYR A 75 14.75 -12.22 2.68
CA TYR A 75 15.19 -13.47 2.06
C TYR A 75 16.60 -13.29 1.49
N LEU A 76 17.49 -14.22 1.82
CA LEU A 76 18.89 -14.20 1.39
C LEU A 76 19.25 -15.53 0.72
N PRO A 77 19.86 -15.54 -0.46
CA PRO A 77 20.38 -16.76 -1.07
C PRO A 77 21.34 -17.48 -0.10
N LYS A 78 21.20 -18.79 0.08
CA LYS A 78 22.12 -19.57 0.94
C LYS A 78 23.54 -19.66 0.37
N ASP A 79 23.68 -19.62 -0.96
CA ASP A 79 24.94 -19.69 -1.68
C ASP A 79 25.63 -18.33 -1.91
N ARG A 80 25.20 -17.28 -1.20
CA ARG A 80 25.71 -15.90 -1.38
C ARG A 80 27.20 -15.73 -1.11
N GLY A 81 27.77 -16.55 -0.22
CA GLY A 81 29.14 -16.38 0.27
C GLY A 81 29.32 -15.01 0.93
N ASP A 82 30.51 -14.40 0.80
CA ASP A 82 30.83 -13.08 1.36
C ASP A 82 30.59 -11.92 0.38
N ARG A 83 29.93 -12.18 -0.75
CA ARG A 83 29.69 -11.18 -1.79
C ARG A 83 28.58 -10.23 -1.36
N LYS A 84 28.72 -8.95 -1.71
CA LYS A 84 27.58 -8.01 -1.71
C LYS A 84 26.72 -8.24 -2.92
N LEU A 85 25.44 -8.43 -2.71
CA LEU A 85 24.45 -8.72 -3.74
C LEU A 85 23.55 -7.50 -4.04
N ALA A 86 22.95 -7.49 -5.21
CA ALA A 86 21.86 -6.59 -5.53
C ALA A 86 20.62 -6.93 -4.66
N ALA A 87 19.82 -5.92 -4.34
CA ALA A 87 18.64 -6.12 -3.50
C ALA A 87 17.37 -5.59 -4.17
N ILE A 88 16.21 -6.15 -3.80
CA ILE A 88 14.91 -5.77 -4.31
C ILE A 88 13.90 -5.64 -3.16
N ALA A 89 13.29 -4.46 -3.02
CA ALA A 89 12.14 -4.27 -2.13
C ALA A 89 10.85 -4.63 -2.89
N VAL A 90 9.99 -5.44 -2.26
CA VAL A 90 8.77 -5.99 -2.87
C VAL A 90 7.56 -5.70 -1.99
N SER A 91 6.48 -5.17 -2.54
CA SER A 91 5.22 -5.02 -1.81
C SER A 91 3.99 -5.17 -2.69
N GLY A 92 2.85 -5.41 -2.05
CA GLY A 92 1.56 -5.62 -2.68
C GLY A 92 1.08 -7.08 -2.66
N PRO A 93 -0.10 -7.34 -3.17
CA PRO A 93 -1.15 -6.41 -3.68
C PRO A 93 -1.72 -5.46 -2.63
N PHE A 94 -2.48 -4.46 -3.08
CA PHE A 94 -3.16 -3.51 -2.18
C PHE A 94 -4.17 -4.24 -1.29
N GLY A 95 -3.98 -4.13 0.04
CA GLY A 95 -4.78 -4.86 1.03
C GLY A 95 -4.36 -6.32 1.29
N ALA A 96 -3.32 -6.80 0.60
CA ALA A 96 -2.65 -8.06 0.93
C ALA A 96 -1.60 -7.84 2.05
N VAL A 97 -0.99 -8.94 2.48
CA VAL A 97 0.14 -8.96 3.41
C VAL A 97 1.34 -9.67 2.78
N LYS A 98 2.53 -9.44 3.33
CA LYS A 98 3.80 -10.01 2.86
C LYS A 98 3.83 -11.55 2.83
N GLU A 99 2.95 -12.20 3.56
CA GLU A 99 2.78 -13.65 3.57
C GLU A 99 2.07 -14.21 2.33
N GLN A 100 1.59 -13.33 1.44
CA GLN A 100 0.89 -13.65 0.20
C GLN A 100 1.80 -13.40 -1.02
N SER A 101 1.29 -12.77 -2.05
CA SER A 101 1.96 -12.57 -3.35
C SER A 101 3.37 -11.95 -3.24
N SER A 102 3.54 -10.86 -2.48
CA SER A 102 4.85 -10.20 -2.38
C SER A 102 5.93 -11.09 -1.78
N GLY A 103 5.59 -11.91 -0.80
CA GLY A 103 6.52 -12.89 -0.24
C GLY A 103 6.93 -13.97 -1.24
N LEU A 104 5.98 -14.47 -2.04
CA LEU A 104 6.28 -15.43 -3.11
C LEU A 104 7.26 -14.84 -4.13
N TYR A 105 7.00 -13.61 -4.59
CA TYR A 105 7.91 -12.92 -5.51
C TYR A 105 9.30 -12.71 -4.89
N ALA A 106 9.34 -12.24 -3.64
CA ALA A 106 10.58 -12.02 -2.92
C ALA A 106 11.38 -13.32 -2.77
N GLN A 107 10.76 -14.40 -2.28
CA GLN A 107 11.42 -15.69 -2.14
C GLN A 107 11.95 -16.20 -3.48
N THR A 108 11.14 -16.14 -4.55
CA THR A 108 11.55 -16.65 -5.87
C THR A 108 12.72 -15.85 -6.45
N LEU A 109 12.73 -14.51 -6.30
CA LEU A 109 13.85 -13.68 -6.73
C LEU A 109 15.10 -13.91 -5.87
N ALA A 110 14.95 -14.24 -4.58
CA ALA A 110 16.09 -14.61 -3.75
C ALA A 110 16.70 -15.94 -4.18
N GLU A 111 15.89 -16.93 -4.61
CA GLU A 111 16.41 -18.15 -5.23
C GLU A 111 17.25 -17.90 -6.51
N GLN A 112 17.01 -16.76 -7.15
CA GLN A 112 17.70 -16.32 -8.37
C GLN A 112 18.94 -15.45 -8.09
N GLY A 113 19.31 -15.26 -6.80
CA GLY A 113 20.55 -14.63 -6.39
C GLY A 113 20.44 -13.18 -5.94
N PHE A 114 19.25 -12.66 -5.67
CA PHE A 114 19.03 -11.34 -5.09
C PHE A 114 18.81 -11.42 -3.57
N ILE A 115 19.13 -10.37 -2.84
CA ILE A 115 18.58 -10.17 -1.49
C ILE A 115 17.24 -9.48 -1.65
N THR A 116 16.19 -10.01 -1.04
CA THR A 116 14.86 -9.44 -1.24
C THR A 116 14.15 -9.19 0.09
N LEU A 117 13.35 -8.14 0.12
CA LEU A 117 12.54 -7.77 1.28
C LEU A 117 11.08 -7.65 0.85
N ALA A 118 10.23 -8.55 1.34
CA ALA A 118 8.78 -8.35 1.29
C ALA A 118 8.32 -7.70 2.58
N PHE A 119 7.51 -6.65 2.53
CA PHE A 119 7.08 -5.94 3.73
C PHE A 119 5.58 -5.64 3.74
N ASP A 120 5.00 -5.59 4.94
CA ASP A 120 3.67 -5.05 5.15
C ASP A 120 3.74 -3.52 5.15
N PRO A 121 2.84 -2.85 4.44
CA PRO A 121 2.77 -1.39 4.49
C PRO A 121 2.35 -0.85 5.85
N SER A 122 2.65 0.41 6.10
CA SER A 122 2.09 1.17 7.22
C SER A 122 0.59 0.92 7.37
N TYR A 123 0.11 0.78 8.58
CA TYR A 123 -1.29 0.57 8.99
C TYR A 123 -1.89 -0.82 8.70
N THR A 124 -1.17 -1.73 8.07
CA THR A 124 -1.69 -3.05 7.68
C THR A 124 -0.77 -4.20 8.12
N GLY A 125 -1.28 -5.43 8.07
CA GLY A 125 -0.50 -6.61 8.43
C GLY A 125 0.07 -6.55 9.85
N GLU A 126 1.35 -6.87 9.98
CA GLU A 126 2.11 -6.77 11.23
C GLU A 126 2.73 -5.38 11.46
N SER A 127 2.79 -4.52 10.44
CA SER A 127 3.30 -3.16 10.56
C SER A 127 2.45 -2.28 11.46
N GLY A 128 3.07 -1.27 12.07
CA GLY A 128 2.42 -0.30 12.94
C GLY A 128 1.55 0.72 12.20
N GLY A 129 1.15 1.73 12.93
CA GLY A 129 0.30 2.83 12.47
C GLY A 129 -1.15 2.72 12.94
N TYR A 130 -1.75 3.87 13.25
CA TYR A 130 -3.15 4.00 13.70
C TYR A 130 -3.81 5.20 13.01
N PRO A 131 -5.09 5.10 12.62
CA PRO A 131 -5.96 3.91 12.72
C PRO A 131 -5.50 2.76 11.80
N ARG A 132 -5.96 1.54 12.10
CA ARG A 132 -5.63 0.36 11.28
C ARG A 132 -6.40 0.37 9.98
N ASN A 133 -5.87 -0.35 8.98
CA ASN A 133 -6.46 -0.50 7.67
C ASN A 133 -6.70 0.86 6.98
N VAL A 134 -5.66 1.67 6.98
CA VAL A 134 -5.54 2.91 6.21
C VAL A 134 -4.48 2.73 5.16
N ALA A 135 -4.60 3.45 4.07
CA ALA A 135 -3.54 3.63 3.09
C ALA A 135 -3.48 5.11 2.69
N SER A 136 -2.29 5.57 2.36
CA SER A 136 -2.02 6.95 1.94
C SER A 136 -0.99 6.95 0.82
N PRO A 137 -1.19 7.67 -0.27
CA PRO A 137 -0.22 7.71 -1.37
C PRO A 137 1.15 8.20 -0.92
N ASP A 138 1.24 9.18 -0.02
CA ASP A 138 2.49 9.70 0.50
C ASP A 138 3.19 8.69 1.43
N ILE A 139 2.50 8.24 2.47
CA ILE A 139 3.09 7.35 3.48
C ILE A 139 3.47 5.99 2.88
N ASN A 140 2.62 5.44 2.00
CA ASN A 140 2.91 4.13 1.41
C ASN A 140 3.98 4.21 0.30
N THR A 141 4.15 5.34 -0.38
CA THR A 141 5.34 5.56 -1.22
C THR A 141 6.61 5.61 -0.36
N GLU A 142 6.59 6.36 0.74
CA GLU A 142 7.68 6.42 1.72
C GLU A 142 8.04 5.04 2.30
N ASP A 143 7.08 4.12 2.45
CA ASP A 143 7.37 2.75 2.92
C ASP A 143 8.35 2.02 2.00
N PHE A 144 8.36 2.31 0.67
CA PHE A 144 9.39 1.81 -0.24
C PHE A 144 10.76 2.47 0.00
N SER A 145 10.82 3.79 0.16
CA SER A 145 12.07 4.49 0.50
C SER A 145 12.66 3.97 1.82
N ALA A 146 11.82 3.69 2.83
CA ALA A 146 12.25 3.09 4.10
C ALA A 146 12.78 1.65 3.90
N ALA A 147 12.18 0.87 2.99
CA ALA A 147 12.70 -0.45 2.62
C ALA A 147 14.07 -0.34 1.92
N VAL A 148 14.29 0.69 1.09
CA VAL A 148 15.60 1.00 0.48
C VAL A 148 16.62 1.38 1.56
N ASP A 149 16.24 2.19 2.55
CA ASP A 149 17.10 2.50 3.71
C ASP A 149 17.53 1.22 4.43
N PHE A 150 16.57 0.37 4.79
CA PHE A 150 16.83 -0.88 5.50
C PHE A 150 17.76 -1.79 4.69
N LEU A 151 17.48 -2.01 3.41
CA LEU A 151 18.31 -2.86 2.54
C LEU A 151 19.72 -2.28 2.38
N GLY A 152 19.86 -0.97 2.19
CA GLY A 152 21.14 -0.29 2.03
C GLY A 152 22.04 -0.33 3.27
N LEU A 153 21.49 -0.66 4.44
CA LEU A 153 22.23 -0.84 5.70
C LEU A 153 22.66 -2.29 5.94
N GLN A 154 22.14 -3.27 5.16
CA GLN A 154 22.57 -4.67 5.30
C GLN A 154 23.98 -4.85 4.77
N LYS A 155 24.83 -5.57 5.52
CA LYS A 155 26.25 -5.78 5.15
C LYS A 155 26.40 -6.57 3.85
N GLU A 156 25.45 -7.44 3.54
CA GLU A 156 25.41 -8.29 2.36
C GLU A 156 24.88 -7.56 1.11
N VAL A 157 24.32 -6.36 1.24
CA VAL A 157 23.72 -5.58 0.15
C VAL A 157 24.73 -4.60 -0.43
N ASP A 158 24.80 -4.55 -1.75
CA ASP A 158 25.38 -3.42 -2.47
C ASP A 158 24.32 -2.32 -2.61
N ARG A 159 24.46 -1.25 -1.83
CA ARG A 159 23.49 -0.14 -1.80
C ARG A 159 23.36 0.63 -3.11
N ASN A 160 24.29 0.44 -4.06
CA ASN A 160 24.22 1.02 -5.39
C ASN A 160 23.43 0.14 -6.37
N ARG A 161 22.88 -0.98 -5.91
CA ARG A 161 22.22 -2.01 -6.72
C ARG A 161 20.89 -2.42 -6.10
N ILE A 162 20.03 -1.43 -5.79
CA ILE A 162 18.71 -1.64 -5.18
C ILE A 162 17.63 -1.35 -6.22
N GLY A 163 16.69 -2.28 -6.36
CA GLY A 163 15.52 -2.18 -7.22
C GLY A 163 14.21 -2.29 -6.44
N LEU A 164 13.11 -1.93 -7.09
CA LEU A 164 11.75 -2.05 -6.55
C LEU A 164 10.91 -2.99 -7.40
N LEU A 165 9.98 -3.69 -6.75
CA LEU A 165 8.93 -4.45 -7.42
C LEU A 165 7.60 -4.22 -6.71
N GLY A 166 6.65 -3.61 -7.43
CA GLY A 166 5.30 -3.36 -6.94
C GLY A 166 4.26 -4.24 -7.62
N ILE A 167 3.38 -4.89 -6.84
CA ILE A 167 2.33 -5.78 -7.34
C ILE A 167 0.98 -5.13 -7.14
N CYS A 168 0.10 -5.16 -8.15
CA CYS A 168 -1.24 -4.59 -8.11
C CYS A 168 -1.19 -3.08 -7.75
N GLY A 169 -1.92 -2.61 -6.75
CA GLY A 169 -1.89 -1.21 -6.33
C GLY A 169 -0.51 -0.69 -5.90
N TRP A 170 0.37 -1.59 -5.47
CA TRP A 170 1.75 -1.24 -5.12
C TRP A 170 2.64 -0.98 -6.34
N GLY A 171 2.19 -1.36 -7.53
CA GLY A 171 2.87 -0.96 -8.77
C GLY A 171 2.87 0.57 -8.97
N GLY A 172 1.75 1.23 -8.69
CA GLY A 172 1.68 2.71 -8.73
C GLY A 172 2.57 3.37 -7.67
N MET A 173 2.64 2.81 -6.43
CA MET A 173 3.53 3.30 -5.38
C MET A 173 5.01 3.11 -5.75
N ALA A 174 5.38 1.95 -6.30
CA ALA A 174 6.75 1.69 -6.74
C ALA A 174 7.21 2.63 -7.87
N LEU A 175 6.34 2.96 -8.82
CA LEU A 175 6.63 3.96 -9.85
C LEU A 175 6.73 5.36 -9.26
N ASN A 176 5.87 5.72 -8.29
CA ASN A 176 5.94 7.02 -7.64
C ASN A 176 7.25 7.17 -6.84
N ASP A 177 7.66 6.13 -6.11
CA ASP A 177 8.94 6.12 -5.39
C ASP A 177 10.14 6.19 -6.35
N ALA A 178 10.09 5.44 -7.47
CA ALA A 178 11.12 5.48 -8.50
C ALA A 178 11.28 6.86 -9.18
N ALA A 179 10.25 7.70 -9.17
CA ALA A 179 10.33 9.09 -9.64
C ALA A 179 10.99 10.01 -8.60
N MET A 180 11.03 9.63 -7.33
CA MET A 180 11.46 10.45 -6.20
C MET A 180 12.79 9.98 -5.60
N ASP A 181 12.98 8.67 -5.39
CA ASP A 181 14.15 8.10 -4.74
C ASP A 181 15.26 7.76 -5.74
N THR A 182 16.26 8.62 -5.82
CA THR A 182 17.39 8.47 -6.76
C THR A 182 18.33 7.31 -6.42
N ARG A 183 18.18 6.67 -5.26
CA ARG A 183 18.94 5.48 -4.86
C ARG A 183 18.44 4.22 -5.55
N VAL A 184 17.19 4.21 -6.02
CA VAL A 184 16.59 3.14 -6.80
C VAL A 184 17.22 3.09 -8.20
N LYS A 185 17.63 1.90 -8.65
CA LYS A 185 18.34 1.71 -9.93
C LYS A 185 17.52 0.99 -11.00
N ALA A 186 16.46 0.30 -10.61
CA ALA A 186 15.53 -0.33 -11.54
C ALA A 186 14.17 -0.52 -10.84
N VAL A 187 13.08 -0.40 -11.58
CA VAL A 187 11.73 -0.62 -11.06
C VAL A 187 10.95 -1.59 -11.94
N ALA A 188 10.26 -2.53 -11.31
CA ALA A 188 9.35 -3.44 -11.99
C ALA A 188 7.95 -3.40 -11.37
N THR A 189 6.93 -3.64 -12.18
CA THR A 189 5.55 -3.80 -11.71
C THR A 189 4.92 -5.08 -12.26
N SER A 190 4.00 -5.67 -11.49
CA SER A 190 3.18 -6.80 -11.92
C SER A 190 1.70 -6.47 -11.73
N VAL A 191 0.89 -6.62 -12.79
CA VAL A 191 -0.56 -6.32 -12.83
C VAL A 191 -0.94 -5.03 -12.10
N MET A 192 -0.19 -3.97 -12.36
CA MET A 192 -0.28 -2.73 -11.62
C MET A 192 -1.65 -2.04 -11.70
N TYR A 193 -1.94 -1.29 -10.62
CA TYR A 193 -2.93 -0.21 -10.61
C TYR A 193 -2.26 1.13 -10.30
N ASP A 194 -2.82 2.19 -10.82
CA ASP A 194 -2.74 3.51 -10.21
C ASP A 194 -3.91 3.64 -9.24
N MET A 195 -3.66 3.46 -7.94
CA MET A 195 -4.72 3.50 -6.92
C MET A 195 -5.35 4.90 -6.78
N SER A 196 -4.61 5.96 -7.08
CA SER A 196 -5.16 7.32 -7.09
C SER A 196 -6.19 7.50 -8.21
N ARG A 197 -5.87 6.98 -9.40
CA ARG A 197 -6.80 6.97 -10.54
C ARG A 197 -7.97 6.03 -10.28
N ALA A 198 -7.71 4.83 -9.74
CA ALA A 198 -8.77 3.86 -9.42
C ALA A 198 -9.80 4.44 -8.45
N MET A 199 -9.38 5.08 -7.37
CA MET A 199 -10.28 5.70 -6.40
C MET A 199 -10.85 7.04 -6.89
N GLY A 200 -10.07 7.81 -7.63
CA GLY A 200 -10.48 9.13 -8.13
C GLY A 200 -11.43 9.10 -9.33
N HIS A 201 -11.29 8.09 -10.18
CA HIS A 201 -12.03 7.98 -11.44
C HIS A 201 -12.84 6.69 -11.56
N GLY A 202 -12.75 5.79 -10.59
CA GLY A 202 -13.40 4.49 -10.59
C GLY A 202 -12.82 3.53 -11.63
N VAL A 203 -12.96 2.23 -11.36
CA VAL A 203 -12.51 1.17 -12.26
C VAL A 203 -13.69 0.67 -13.10
N GLY A 204 -13.53 0.66 -14.39
CA GLY A 204 -14.50 0.11 -15.36
C GLY A 204 -13.81 -0.92 -16.26
N ASP A 205 -14.54 -1.38 -17.25
CA ASP A 205 -14.05 -2.36 -18.23
C ASP A 205 -13.04 -1.70 -19.19
N GLY A 206 -11.74 -1.75 -18.81
CA GLY A 206 -10.63 -1.21 -19.59
C GLY A 206 -10.55 0.32 -19.66
N LYS A 207 -11.24 1.06 -18.76
CA LYS A 207 -11.25 2.53 -18.72
C LYS A 207 -11.76 3.07 -17.38
N ASP A 208 -11.58 4.37 -17.18
CA ASP A 208 -12.17 5.08 -16.04
C ASP A 208 -13.71 5.07 -16.12
N ARG A 209 -14.37 4.98 -14.96
CA ARG A 209 -15.82 4.85 -14.84
C ARG A 209 -16.53 6.14 -14.48
N TYR A 210 -15.94 6.97 -13.61
CA TYR A 210 -16.63 8.14 -13.08
C TYR A 210 -16.59 9.32 -14.03
N SER A 211 -17.76 9.94 -14.24
CA SER A 211 -17.84 11.33 -14.70
C SER A 211 -17.40 12.31 -13.58
N THR A 212 -17.27 13.58 -13.92
CA THR A 212 -17.01 14.62 -12.92
C THR A 212 -18.12 14.69 -11.87
N ALA A 213 -19.39 14.46 -12.28
CA ALA A 213 -20.51 14.44 -11.35
C ALA A 213 -20.45 13.24 -10.39
N ASP A 214 -20.13 12.04 -10.91
CA ASP A 214 -19.95 10.84 -10.09
C ASP A 214 -18.84 11.03 -9.06
N ARG A 215 -17.68 11.56 -9.49
CA ARG A 215 -16.56 11.85 -8.60
C ARG A 215 -16.98 12.81 -7.48
N ARG A 216 -17.75 13.86 -7.79
CA ARG A 216 -18.26 14.80 -6.78
C ARG A 216 -19.24 14.14 -5.81
N ALA A 217 -20.10 13.26 -6.29
CA ALA A 217 -21.03 12.50 -5.45
C ALA A 217 -20.26 11.56 -4.50
N VAL A 218 -19.21 10.89 -4.97
CA VAL A 218 -18.32 10.09 -4.15
C VAL A 218 -17.63 10.93 -3.07
N LEU A 219 -17.08 12.09 -3.43
CA LEU A 219 -16.45 13.02 -2.46
C LEU A 219 -17.44 13.48 -1.40
N GLN A 220 -18.69 13.81 -1.77
CA GLN A 220 -19.75 14.19 -0.84
C GLN A 220 -20.05 13.04 0.13
N TYR A 221 -20.26 11.83 -0.38
CA TYR A 221 -20.49 10.62 0.44
C TYR A 221 -19.38 10.40 1.47
N LEU A 222 -18.12 10.51 1.05
CA LEU A 222 -16.96 10.32 1.92
C LEU A 222 -16.83 11.45 2.96
N ASN A 223 -17.14 12.69 2.61
CA ASN A 223 -17.11 13.81 3.55
C ASN A 223 -18.27 13.75 4.57
N GLU A 224 -19.43 13.25 4.19
CA GLU A 224 -20.51 12.94 5.13
C GLU A 224 -20.08 11.83 6.13
N GLN A 225 -19.34 10.83 5.66
CA GLN A 225 -18.79 9.81 6.55
C GLN A 225 -17.77 10.41 7.54
N ARG A 226 -16.95 11.40 7.11
CA ARG A 226 -16.04 12.09 8.04
C ARG A 226 -16.77 12.77 9.20
N TRP A 227 -17.95 13.37 8.95
CA TRP A 227 -18.77 13.94 10.02
C TRP A 227 -19.22 12.87 11.01
N LYS A 228 -19.69 11.73 10.53
CA LYS A 228 -20.11 10.59 11.37
C LYS A 228 -18.95 10.04 12.21
N ASP A 229 -17.76 9.89 11.61
CA ASP A 229 -16.56 9.45 12.30
C ASP A 229 -16.15 10.45 13.39
N ALA A 230 -16.21 11.76 13.11
CA ALA A 230 -15.87 12.81 14.06
C ALA A 230 -16.89 12.88 15.22
N GLU A 231 -18.18 12.74 14.95
CA GLU A 231 -19.25 12.74 15.94
C GLU A 231 -19.19 11.52 16.87
N SER A 232 -18.87 10.34 16.30
CA SER A 232 -18.80 9.08 17.08
C SER A 232 -17.45 8.87 17.78
N GLY A 233 -16.41 9.60 17.38
CA GLY A 233 -15.04 9.38 17.84
C GLY A 233 -14.43 8.05 17.37
N THR A 234 -15.00 7.42 16.32
CA THR A 234 -14.57 6.13 15.78
C THR A 234 -14.44 6.20 14.27
N PHE A 235 -13.65 5.30 13.68
CA PHE A 235 -13.49 5.19 12.23
C PHE A 235 -14.38 4.06 11.70
N ALA A 236 -15.34 4.40 10.84
CA ALA A 236 -16.13 3.42 10.14
C ALA A 236 -15.26 2.61 9.17
N HIS A 237 -15.66 1.38 8.89
CA HIS A 237 -15.00 0.51 7.93
C HIS A 237 -15.83 0.38 6.64
N GLY A 238 -15.13 0.22 5.50
CA GLY A 238 -15.77 0.11 4.20
C GLY A 238 -14.84 -0.44 3.10
N ALA A 239 -15.42 -0.69 1.95
CA ALA A 239 -14.66 -0.96 0.74
C ALA A 239 -14.08 0.34 0.17
N HIS A 240 -12.93 0.23 -0.51
CA HIS A 240 -12.36 1.36 -1.24
C HIS A 240 -13.03 1.59 -2.60
N ASP A 241 -13.68 0.55 -3.15
CA ASP A 241 -14.49 0.67 -4.36
C ASP A 241 -15.87 1.20 -4.00
N ILE A 242 -16.17 2.40 -4.51
CA ILE A 242 -17.43 3.08 -4.27
C ILE A 242 -18.27 2.99 -5.53
N ASN A 243 -19.51 2.55 -5.39
CA ASN A 243 -20.41 2.41 -6.52
C ASN A 243 -21.29 3.65 -6.67
N VAL A 244 -21.39 4.14 -7.91
CA VAL A 244 -22.36 5.17 -8.31
C VAL A 244 -23.31 4.53 -9.30
N ASP A 245 -24.59 4.46 -8.98
CA ASP A 245 -25.60 3.91 -9.86
C ASP A 245 -26.01 4.89 -10.96
N ARG A 246 -26.88 4.44 -11.88
CA ARG A 246 -27.34 5.26 -13.02
C ARG A 246 -28.12 6.52 -12.60
N ASN A 247 -28.59 6.57 -11.36
CA ASN A 247 -29.32 7.70 -10.79
C ASN A 247 -28.41 8.62 -9.97
N GLY A 248 -27.08 8.36 -9.96
CA GLY A 248 -26.11 9.12 -9.16
C GLY A 248 -26.11 8.76 -7.67
N LYS A 249 -26.81 7.68 -7.26
CA LYS A 249 -26.81 7.23 -5.86
C LYS A 249 -25.50 6.50 -5.56
N VAL A 250 -24.83 6.97 -4.51
CA VAL A 250 -23.56 6.42 -4.05
C VAL A 250 -23.78 5.35 -2.99
N SER A 251 -23.02 4.27 -3.09
CA SER A 251 -22.98 3.20 -2.09
C SER A 251 -21.60 2.57 -2.04
N ALA A 252 -21.18 2.11 -0.85
CA ALA A 252 -19.97 1.33 -0.66
C ALA A 252 -20.28 0.06 0.11
N GLY A 253 -19.52 -1.00 -0.16
CA GLY A 253 -19.55 -2.22 0.63
C GLY A 253 -18.98 -1.97 2.03
N GLN A 254 -19.41 -2.77 3.01
CA GLN A 254 -18.83 -2.73 4.36
C GLN A 254 -17.49 -3.46 4.45
N ARG A 255 -17.17 -4.30 3.46
CA ARG A 255 -15.94 -5.09 3.31
C ARG A 255 -15.45 -5.03 1.87
N ILE A 256 -14.18 -5.37 1.65
CA ILE A 256 -13.59 -5.46 0.32
C ILE A 256 -14.28 -6.56 -0.51
N LEU A 257 -14.37 -7.76 0.06
CA LEU A 257 -15.01 -8.91 -0.57
C LEU A 257 -16.17 -9.42 0.29
N PRO A 258 -17.25 -9.92 -0.31
CA PRO A 258 -18.37 -10.49 0.41
C PRO A 258 -17.94 -11.77 1.15
N GLU A 259 -18.73 -12.21 2.12
CA GLU A 259 -18.50 -13.49 2.82
C GLU A 259 -18.80 -14.69 1.93
N THR A 260 -19.78 -14.54 1.06
CA THR A 260 -20.18 -15.54 0.05
C THR A 260 -20.37 -14.87 -1.29
N LEU A 261 -20.03 -15.56 -2.37
CA LEU A 261 -20.29 -15.06 -3.71
C LEU A 261 -21.80 -15.00 -3.99
N PRO A 262 -22.27 -13.96 -4.69
CA PRO A 262 -23.63 -13.97 -5.27
C PRO A 262 -23.77 -15.10 -6.30
N ALA A 263 -25.01 -15.43 -6.68
CA ALA A 263 -25.28 -16.53 -7.60
C ALA A 263 -24.68 -16.31 -9.00
N ASP A 264 -24.64 -15.05 -9.46
CA ASP A 264 -24.03 -14.64 -10.74
C ASP A 264 -23.00 -13.52 -10.48
N PRO A 265 -21.78 -13.87 -10.03
CA PRO A 265 -20.79 -12.90 -9.68
C PRO A 265 -20.10 -12.33 -10.92
N HIS A 266 -19.80 -11.03 -10.88
CA HIS A 266 -18.92 -10.45 -11.90
C HIS A 266 -17.60 -11.23 -11.96
N PRO A 267 -17.01 -11.56 -13.12
CA PRO A 267 -15.78 -12.37 -13.24
C PRO A 267 -14.63 -11.86 -12.38
N VAL A 268 -14.40 -10.56 -12.33
CA VAL A 268 -13.34 -9.95 -11.50
C VAL A 268 -13.59 -10.19 -10.01
N LEU A 269 -14.83 -10.06 -9.53
CA LEU A 269 -15.19 -10.36 -8.15
C LEU A 269 -14.90 -11.82 -7.81
N LYS A 270 -15.23 -12.73 -8.74
CA LYS A 270 -14.96 -14.17 -8.58
C LYS A 270 -13.45 -14.45 -8.49
N GLU A 271 -12.63 -13.85 -9.37
CA GLU A 271 -11.17 -14.02 -9.37
C GLU A 271 -10.57 -13.62 -8.01
N PHE A 272 -10.94 -12.45 -7.50
CA PHE A 272 -10.47 -11.97 -6.19
C PHE A 272 -11.00 -12.81 -5.03
N PHE A 273 -12.26 -13.25 -5.09
CA PHE A 273 -12.83 -14.12 -4.07
C PHE A 273 -12.10 -15.46 -4.01
N ASP A 274 -11.88 -16.10 -5.16
CA ASP A 274 -11.18 -17.40 -5.27
C ASP A 274 -9.73 -17.34 -4.72
N TYR A 275 -9.10 -16.15 -4.79
CA TYR A 275 -7.79 -15.96 -4.18
C TYR A 275 -7.90 -15.62 -2.69
N TYR A 276 -8.54 -14.51 -2.34
CA TYR A 276 -8.46 -13.97 -0.99
C TYR A 276 -9.36 -14.65 0.04
N ARG A 277 -10.50 -15.20 -0.38
CA ARG A 277 -11.49 -15.81 0.52
C ARG A 277 -11.38 -17.31 0.61
N MET A 278 -10.72 -17.97 -0.32
CA MET A 278 -10.51 -19.41 -0.38
C MET A 278 -9.08 -19.78 0.05
N PRO A 279 -8.80 -21.07 0.40
CA PRO A 279 -7.48 -21.49 0.89
C PRO A 279 -6.30 -21.17 -0.02
N ARG A 280 -6.55 -20.86 -1.30
CA ARG A 280 -5.54 -20.54 -2.30
C ARG A 280 -4.62 -19.40 -1.88
N GLY A 281 -5.17 -18.33 -1.31
CA GLY A 281 -4.41 -17.14 -0.91
C GLY A 281 -4.98 -16.46 0.33
N PHE A 282 -5.91 -17.10 1.06
CA PHE A 282 -6.46 -16.53 2.29
C PHE A 282 -5.36 -16.33 3.33
N HIS A 283 -5.33 -15.14 3.92
CA HIS A 283 -4.48 -14.85 5.07
C HIS A 283 -5.23 -14.01 6.11
N ALA A 284 -5.12 -14.40 7.39
CA ALA A 284 -5.93 -13.82 8.47
C ALA A 284 -5.66 -12.33 8.70
N ARG A 285 -4.44 -11.84 8.39
CA ARG A 285 -4.05 -10.43 8.55
C ARG A 285 -4.32 -9.58 7.31
N SER A 286 -4.66 -10.22 6.16
CA SER A 286 -4.97 -9.49 4.92
C SER A 286 -6.31 -8.77 5.01
N VAL A 287 -6.33 -7.48 4.69
CA VAL A 287 -7.54 -6.65 4.59
C VAL A 287 -8.50 -7.26 3.57
N ASN A 288 -7.98 -7.73 2.44
CA ASN A 288 -8.79 -8.32 1.37
C ASN A 288 -9.42 -9.66 1.76
N SER A 289 -8.77 -10.45 2.64
CA SER A 289 -9.27 -11.77 3.00
C SER A 289 -10.49 -11.72 3.91
N LYS A 290 -10.52 -10.85 4.90
CA LYS A 290 -11.65 -10.76 5.84
C LYS A 290 -11.91 -9.37 6.42
N GLY A 291 -11.18 -8.37 5.96
CA GLY A 291 -11.20 -7.03 6.52
C GLY A 291 -11.97 -6.02 5.68
N ALA A 292 -11.77 -4.79 6.06
CA ALA A 292 -12.22 -3.61 5.38
C ALA A 292 -11.20 -2.50 5.61
N TRP A 293 -11.17 -1.51 4.73
CA TRP A 293 -10.45 -0.27 4.93
C TRP A 293 -11.21 0.65 5.89
N THR A 294 -10.54 1.65 6.46
CA THR A 294 -11.24 2.82 6.99
C THR A 294 -12.05 3.45 5.88
N ALA A 295 -13.34 3.66 6.09
CA ALA A 295 -14.29 4.03 5.02
C ALA A 295 -13.93 5.33 4.28
N THR A 296 -13.21 6.26 4.95
CA THR A 296 -12.77 7.55 4.39
C THR A 296 -11.38 7.50 3.74
N MET A 297 -10.71 6.35 3.76
CA MET A 297 -9.37 6.16 3.20
C MET A 297 -9.25 6.61 1.71
N PRO A 298 -10.24 6.39 0.83
CA PRO A 298 -10.14 6.82 -0.57
C PRO A 298 -9.88 8.32 -0.76
N LEU A 299 -10.28 9.18 0.19
CA LEU A 299 -10.09 10.63 0.09
C LEU A 299 -8.63 11.03 -0.14
N SER A 300 -7.68 10.36 0.50
CA SER A 300 -6.26 10.67 0.34
C SER A 300 -5.76 10.39 -1.09
N PHE A 301 -6.25 9.32 -1.70
CA PHE A 301 -5.87 8.95 -3.07
C PHE A 301 -6.57 9.81 -4.14
N MET A 302 -7.81 10.21 -3.90
CA MET A 302 -8.62 10.92 -4.90
C MET A 302 -8.01 12.24 -5.36
N ASN A 303 -7.17 12.89 -4.55
CA ASN A 303 -6.57 14.19 -4.86
C ASN A 303 -5.04 14.19 -4.90
N MET A 304 -4.41 13.01 -4.81
CA MET A 304 -2.95 12.87 -4.85
C MET A 304 -2.55 11.86 -5.95
N PRO A 305 -2.52 12.29 -7.22
CA PRO A 305 -2.24 11.39 -8.34
C PRO A 305 -0.80 10.88 -8.28
N LEU A 306 -0.65 9.55 -8.13
CA LEU A 306 0.64 8.85 -7.96
C LEU A 306 1.59 9.03 -9.15
N LEU A 307 1.06 9.03 -10.37
CA LEU A 307 1.89 9.02 -11.58
C LEU A 307 2.16 10.42 -12.16
N SER A 308 1.95 11.50 -11.38
CA SER A 308 2.18 12.87 -11.83
C SER A 308 3.60 13.13 -12.33
N TYR A 309 4.59 12.46 -11.77
CA TYR A 309 6.00 12.58 -12.12
C TYR A 309 6.55 11.34 -12.85
N ALA A 310 5.68 10.48 -13.39
CA ALA A 310 6.11 9.29 -14.11
C ALA A 310 7.04 9.61 -15.30
N SER A 311 6.86 10.76 -15.95
CA SER A 311 7.73 11.23 -17.04
C SER A 311 9.16 11.56 -16.59
N GLU A 312 9.41 11.69 -15.29
CA GLU A 312 10.74 11.95 -14.72
C GLU A 312 11.46 10.65 -14.33
N ILE A 313 10.81 9.49 -14.39
CA ILE A 313 11.45 8.20 -14.18
C ILE A 313 12.40 7.93 -15.35
N THR A 314 13.70 7.96 -15.09
CA THR A 314 14.75 7.74 -16.10
C THR A 314 15.44 6.40 -15.99
N ILE A 315 15.22 5.68 -14.87
CA ILE A 315 15.81 4.35 -14.63
C ILE A 315 15.11 3.25 -15.45
N PRO A 316 15.78 2.11 -15.69
CA PRO A 316 15.17 0.96 -16.35
C PRO A 316 13.84 0.56 -15.67
N THR A 317 12.81 0.37 -16.50
CA THR A 317 11.43 0.12 -16.01
C THR A 317 10.80 -1.06 -16.75
N LEU A 318 10.37 -2.08 -15.98
CA LEU A 318 9.62 -3.23 -16.49
C LEU A 318 8.17 -3.19 -16.00
N ILE A 319 7.22 -3.18 -16.92
CA ILE A 319 5.80 -3.26 -16.60
C ILE A 319 5.23 -4.57 -17.12
N VAL A 320 4.76 -5.44 -16.22
CA VAL A 320 4.16 -6.74 -16.56
C VAL A 320 2.68 -6.71 -16.27
N THR A 321 1.86 -7.20 -17.21
CA THR A 321 0.40 -7.32 -16.99
C THR A 321 -0.15 -8.54 -17.71
N GLY A 322 -1.35 -9.00 -17.34
CA GLY A 322 -2.04 -10.07 -18.01
C GLY A 322 -2.84 -9.58 -19.20
N GLU A 323 -2.90 -10.40 -20.27
CA GLU A 323 -3.71 -10.10 -21.46
C GLU A 323 -5.19 -9.90 -21.11
N LYS A 324 -5.71 -10.71 -20.19
CA LYS A 324 -7.11 -10.68 -19.72
C LYS A 324 -7.29 -9.93 -18.39
N ALA A 325 -6.24 -9.28 -17.89
CA ALA A 325 -6.36 -8.51 -16.66
C ALA A 325 -7.26 -7.29 -16.88
N HIS A 326 -8.29 -7.14 -16.07
CA HIS A 326 -9.18 -5.98 -16.11
C HIS A 326 -8.44 -4.66 -15.80
N SER A 327 -7.29 -4.75 -15.10
CA SER A 327 -6.38 -3.63 -14.81
C SER A 327 -5.36 -3.33 -15.91
N ARG A 328 -5.39 -4.03 -17.04
CA ARG A 328 -4.37 -3.92 -18.10
C ARG A 328 -4.15 -2.49 -18.58
N TYR A 329 -5.22 -1.70 -18.69
CA TYR A 329 -5.13 -0.32 -19.15
C TYR A 329 -4.29 0.60 -18.23
N PHE A 330 -4.23 0.32 -16.93
CA PHE A 330 -3.32 1.04 -16.03
C PHE A 330 -1.85 0.80 -16.40
N ALA A 331 -1.49 -0.45 -16.69
CA ALA A 331 -0.14 -0.81 -17.10
C ALA A 331 0.24 -0.18 -18.45
N GLU A 332 -0.68 -0.21 -19.43
CA GLU A 332 -0.46 0.38 -20.76
C GLU A 332 -0.30 1.91 -20.68
N ASP A 333 -1.09 2.58 -19.85
CA ASP A 333 -1.02 4.03 -19.69
C ASP A 333 0.20 4.44 -18.86
N ALA A 334 0.57 3.68 -17.82
CA ALA A 334 1.82 3.90 -17.08
C ALA A 334 3.04 3.72 -17.99
N TYR A 335 3.06 2.69 -18.85
CA TYR A 335 4.12 2.51 -19.83
C TYR A 335 4.29 3.72 -20.76
N LYS A 336 3.18 4.32 -21.19
CA LYS A 336 3.22 5.55 -22.01
C LYS A 336 3.78 6.74 -21.22
N ALA A 337 3.38 6.86 -19.93
CA ALA A 337 3.72 7.99 -19.07
C ALA A 337 5.18 7.98 -18.58
N VAL A 338 5.75 6.79 -18.33
CA VAL A 338 7.13 6.64 -17.83
C VAL A 338 8.14 7.22 -18.83
N GLY A 339 9.03 8.12 -18.33
CA GLY A 339 10.01 8.83 -19.14
C GLY A 339 11.26 8.04 -19.53
N SER A 340 11.50 6.86 -18.89
CA SER A 340 12.65 6.01 -19.18
C SER A 340 12.69 5.62 -20.66
N LYS A 341 13.90 5.67 -21.24
CA LYS A 341 14.19 5.15 -22.58
C LYS A 341 14.41 3.64 -22.56
N ASP A 342 14.81 3.09 -21.40
CA ASP A 342 14.96 1.66 -21.16
C ASP A 342 13.71 1.17 -20.41
N LYS A 343 12.62 1.03 -21.13
CA LYS A 343 11.35 0.53 -20.60
C LYS A 343 10.72 -0.55 -21.44
N GLU A 344 10.11 -1.52 -20.81
CA GLU A 344 9.45 -2.64 -21.45
C GLU A 344 8.07 -2.89 -20.87
N LEU A 345 7.10 -3.19 -21.75
CA LEU A 345 5.76 -3.68 -21.39
C LEU A 345 5.64 -5.14 -21.81
N VAL A 346 5.42 -6.02 -20.85
CA VAL A 346 5.17 -7.44 -21.08
C VAL A 346 3.71 -7.76 -20.81
N ILE A 347 3.01 -8.24 -21.83
CA ILE A 347 1.63 -8.71 -21.74
C ILE A 347 1.65 -10.23 -21.74
N VAL A 348 1.31 -10.84 -20.60
CA VAL A 348 1.33 -12.30 -20.41
C VAL A 348 0.10 -12.92 -21.08
N PRO A 349 0.26 -13.78 -22.10
CA PRO A 349 -0.86 -14.34 -22.84
C PRO A 349 -1.82 -15.14 -21.96
N GLY A 350 -3.12 -14.89 -22.13
CA GLY A 350 -4.19 -15.60 -21.43
C GLY A 350 -4.24 -15.41 -19.92
N ALA A 351 -3.37 -14.58 -19.31
CA ALA A 351 -3.37 -14.33 -17.88
C ALA A 351 -4.42 -13.28 -17.50
N ASN A 352 -5.20 -13.55 -16.47
CA ASN A 352 -6.00 -12.57 -15.77
C ASN A 352 -5.17 -11.85 -14.69
N HIS A 353 -5.80 -10.97 -13.90
CA HIS A 353 -5.09 -10.21 -12.87
C HIS A 353 -4.51 -11.12 -11.77
N VAL A 354 -5.29 -12.05 -11.26
CA VAL A 354 -4.93 -12.89 -10.11
C VAL A 354 -4.01 -14.07 -10.50
N ASP A 355 -3.97 -14.44 -11.76
CA ASP A 355 -3.01 -15.44 -12.28
C ASP A 355 -1.54 -15.01 -12.06
N LEU A 356 -1.29 -13.71 -11.83
CA LEU A 356 0.04 -13.19 -11.52
C LEU A 356 0.25 -12.94 -10.01
N TYR A 357 -0.56 -13.55 -9.13
CA TYR A 357 -0.40 -13.43 -7.68
C TYR A 357 0.35 -14.60 -7.04
N ASP A 358 0.05 -15.84 -7.43
CA ASP A 358 0.53 -17.04 -6.74
C ASP A 358 1.18 -18.09 -7.64
N ASN A 359 1.27 -17.82 -8.93
CA ASN A 359 1.83 -18.71 -9.94
C ASN A 359 1.17 -20.12 -10.04
N VAL A 360 -0.01 -20.33 -9.45
CA VAL A 360 -0.72 -21.62 -9.57
C VAL A 360 -0.99 -21.95 -11.04
N ALA A 361 -1.30 -20.95 -11.85
CA ALA A 361 -1.46 -21.09 -13.30
C ALA A 361 -0.12 -21.13 -14.09
N GLY A 362 1.04 -21.03 -13.43
CA GLY A 362 2.34 -21.04 -14.07
C GLY A 362 2.60 -19.82 -14.99
N LYS A 363 1.91 -18.70 -14.73
CA LYS A 363 1.92 -17.54 -15.64
C LYS A 363 2.79 -16.38 -15.19
N ILE A 364 3.27 -16.36 -13.93
CA ILE A 364 4.18 -15.30 -13.51
C ILE A 364 5.51 -15.46 -14.27
N PRO A 365 5.93 -14.44 -15.05
CA PRO A 365 7.15 -14.55 -15.85
C PRO A 365 8.41 -14.29 -15.02
N PHE A 366 8.68 -15.12 -13.99
CA PHE A 366 9.81 -14.94 -13.08
C PHE A 366 11.15 -14.83 -13.79
N ALA A 367 11.37 -15.63 -14.84
CA ALA A 367 12.58 -15.54 -15.66
C ALA A 367 12.76 -14.15 -16.31
N LYS A 368 11.66 -13.45 -16.63
CA LYS A 368 11.71 -12.09 -17.16
C LYS A 368 12.10 -11.07 -16.11
N PHE A 369 11.54 -11.18 -14.88
CA PHE A 369 11.94 -10.34 -13.74
C PHE A 369 13.41 -10.57 -13.40
N GLU A 370 13.86 -11.83 -13.33
CA GLU A 370 15.26 -12.19 -13.11
C GLU A 370 16.18 -11.54 -14.16
N GLN A 371 15.89 -11.74 -15.43
CA GLN A 371 16.66 -11.16 -16.53
C GLN A 371 16.75 -9.64 -16.43
N PHE A 372 15.63 -8.99 -16.18
CA PHE A 372 15.54 -7.54 -16.05
C PHE A 372 16.42 -7.02 -14.90
N PHE A 373 16.26 -7.56 -13.70
CA PHE A 373 17.03 -7.10 -12.56
C PHE A 373 18.53 -7.45 -12.67
N LYS A 374 18.89 -8.62 -13.20
CA LYS A 374 20.30 -8.97 -13.47
C LYS A 374 20.96 -8.06 -14.50
N ALA A 375 20.22 -7.60 -15.49
CA ALA A 375 20.73 -6.68 -16.50
C ALA A 375 20.95 -5.26 -15.93
N ASN A 376 20.13 -4.82 -14.99
CA ASN A 376 20.03 -3.41 -14.57
C ASN A 376 20.57 -3.13 -13.16
N LEU A 377 20.76 -4.13 -12.32
CA LEU A 377 21.36 -4.03 -10.98
C LEU A 377 22.80 -4.60 -11.00
N LYS A 378 23.68 -4.01 -11.81
CA LYS A 378 25.09 -4.42 -11.99
C LYS A 378 26.04 -3.66 -11.07
#